data_0d384761f18bba02e759a65ba5b7a7a9
#
_entry.id   0d384761f18bba02e759a65ba5b7a7a9
#
_cell.length_a   1.000
_cell.length_b   1.000
_cell.length_c   1.000
_cell.angle_alpha   90.00
_cell.angle_beta   90.00
_cell.angle_gamma   90.00
#
_symmetry.space_group_name_H-M   'P 1'
#
loop_
_entity.id
_entity.type
_entity.pdbx_description
1 polymer ?
#
loop_
_entity_poly.entity_id
_entity_poly.type
_entity_poly.pdbx_seq_one_letter_code
_entity_poly.pdbx_strand_id
1 'polypeptide(L)'
;MRSLALALLSAGVCAMQREERRALREEVRDLFTHAWDNYMEHAFPMDVLLPMSCKGSDGWGGMSMTVLDTLDTLAIMGNASEFERMVNWCIAHIDFDIDETVSVFETNIRALGGLISAHLLAIDPRLGLMSGPCASGSEVARLERLVGPQLTTLASWS
;
A
#
# COMPACT_ATOMS: atom_id res chain seq x y z
N MET A 1 -10.74 53.70 8.66
CA MET A 1 -9.70 53.26 7.70
C MET A 1 -8.65 52.28 8.29
N ARG A 2 -8.96 51.61 9.39
CA ARG A 2 -8.04 50.59 10.02
C ARG A 2 -8.41 49.13 9.75
N SER A 3 -9.57 48.85 9.13
CA SER A 3 -10.03 47.47 8.89
C SER A 3 -9.57 46.86 7.55
N LEU A 4 -9.12 47.65 6.57
CA LEU A 4 -8.61 47.11 5.31
C LEU A 4 -7.17 46.60 5.37
N ALA A 5 -6.37 47.07 6.32
CA ALA A 5 -4.98 46.62 6.46
C ALA A 5 -4.82 45.24 7.10
N LEU A 6 -5.80 44.80 7.90
CA LEU A 6 -5.78 43.45 8.50
C LEU A 6 -6.18 42.35 7.51
N ALA A 7 -6.98 42.64 6.51
CA ALA A 7 -7.43 41.68 5.50
C ALA A 7 -6.34 41.29 4.48
N LEU A 8 -5.31 42.14 4.33
CA LEU A 8 -4.20 41.91 3.41
C LEU A 8 -3.04 41.08 4.05
N LEU A 9 -3.00 40.96 5.37
CA LEU A 9 -1.99 40.20 6.09
C LEU A 9 -2.35 38.71 6.22
N SER A 10 -3.60 38.32 6.00
CA SER A 10 -4.04 36.91 6.01
C SER A 10 -3.89 36.19 4.66
N ALA A 11 -3.55 36.89 3.60
CA ALA A 11 -3.32 36.30 2.26
C ALA A 11 -1.90 35.74 2.06
N GLY A 12 -1.06 35.78 3.07
CA GLY A 12 0.35 35.33 3.01
C GLY A 12 0.61 33.88 3.43
N VAL A 13 -0.40 33.07 3.62
CA VAL A 13 -0.19 31.62 3.64
C VAL A 13 0.02 31.21 2.20
N CYS A 14 1.28 30.97 1.83
CA CYS A 14 1.70 30.55 0.50
C CYS A 14 1.04 29.20 0.16
N ALA A 15 -0.17 29.28 -0.37
CA ALA A 15 -0.79 28.11 -0.97
C ALA A 15 0.06 27.77 -2.20
N MET A 16 0.76 26.62 -2.14
CA MET A 16 1.55 26.08 -3.24
C MET A 16 0.74 26.16 -4.55
N GLN A 17 1.35 26.70 -5.60
CA GLN A 17 0.72 26.87 -6.90
C GLN A 17 0.31 25.51 -7.50
N ARG A 18 -0.73 25.49 -8.34
CA ARG A 18 -1.22 24.23 -8.93
C ARG A 18 -0.16 23.53 -9.77
N GLU A 19 0.63 24.30 -10.50
CA GLU A 19 1.73 23.80 -11.33
C GLU A 19 2.82 23.17 -10.48
N GLU A 20 3.22 23.83 -9.40
CA GLU A 20 4.20 23.32 -8.45
C GLU A 20 3.73 22.02 -7.82
N ARG A 21 2.46 21.92 -7.38
CA ARG A 21 1.89 20.69 -6.83
C ARG A 21 1.86 19.54 -7.84
N ARG A 22 1.62 19.85 -9.12
CA ARG A 22 1.65 18.86 -10.20
C ARG A 22 3.08 18.37 -10.42
N ALA A 23 4.04 19.26 -10.51
CA ALA A 23 5.45 18.90 -10.70
C ALA A 23 5.96 18.00 -9.56
N LEU A 24 5.71 18.41 -8.30
CA LEU A 24 6.10 17.61 -7.14
C LEU A 24 5.39 16.25 -7.10
N ARG A 25 4.13 16.16 -7.52
CA ARG A 25 3.43 14.88 -7.60
C ARG A 25 4.06 13.94 -8.62
N GLU A 26 4.45 14.43 -9.78
CA GLU A 26 5.12 13.59 -10.79
C GLU A 26 6.52 13.17 -10.29
N GLU A 27 7.26 14.07 -9.64
CA GLU A 27 8.54 13.72 -9.01
C GLU A 27 8.39 12.62 -7.95
N VAL A 28 7.35 12.69 -7.10
CA VAL A 28 7.04 11.62 -6.12
C VAL A 28 6.68 10.31 -6.80
N ARG A 29 5.96 10.35 -7.92
CA ARG A 29 5.67 9.14 -8.71
C ARG A 29 6.93 8.52 -9.28
N ASP A 30 7.82 9.32 -9.83
CA ASP A 30 9.11 8.84 -10.37
C ASP A 30 9.96 8.19 -9.28
N LEU A 31 10.04 8.80 -8.10
CA LEU A 31 10.72 8.23 -6.94
C LEU A 31 10.11 6.90 -6.49
N PHE A 32 8.79 6.85 -6.41
CA PHE A 32 8.06 5.62 -6.08
C PHE A 32 8.31 4.52 -7.11
N THR A 33 8.17 4.84 -8.40
CA THR A 33 8.40 3.90 -9.49
C THR A 33 9.82 3.35 -9.45
N HIS A 34 10.82 4.23 -9.25
CA HIS A 34 12.20 3.80 -9.10
C HIS A 34 12.38 2.79 -7.95
N ALA A 35 11.79 3.06 -6.79
CA ALA A 35 11.89 2.16 -5.64
C ALA A 35 11.17 0.83 -5.88
N TRP A 36 9.96 0.88 -6.45
CA TRP A 36 9.16 -0.30 -6.76
C TRP A 36 9.81 -1.20 -7.80
N ASP A 37 10.27 -0.63 -8.91
CA ASP A 37 10.91 -1.40 -9.99
C ASP A 37 12.17 -2.10 -9.49
N ASN A 38 13.00 -1.43 -8.69
CA ASN A 38 14.18 -2.05 -8.08
C ASN A 38 13.82 -3.19 -7.11
N TYR A 39 12.77 -3.03 -6.30
CA TYR A 39 12.29 -4.12 -5.46
C TYR A 39 11.82 -5.29 -6.32
N MET A 40 11.02 -5.05 -7.34
CA MET A 40 10.51 -6.10 -8.22
C MET A 40 11.60 -6.84 -8.96
N GLU A 41 12.66 -6.15 -9.41
CA GLU A 41 13.76 -6.73 -10.16
C GLU A 41 14.72 -7.54 -9.27
N HIS A 42 15.00 -7.05 -8.04
CA HIS A 42 16.12 -7.56 -7.24
C HIS A 42 15.72 -8.30 -5.97
N ALA A 43 14.50 -8.12 -5.50
CA ALA A 43 14.06 -8.67 -4.21
C ALA A 43 12.76 -9.45 -4.26
N PHE A 44 11.82 -9.11 -5.15
CA PHE A 44 10.53 -9.82 -5.19
C PHE A 44 10.71 -11.34 -5.40
N PRO A 45 10.02 -12.20 -4.66
CA PRO A 45 8.95 -11.92 -3.70
C PRO A 45 9.39 -11.81 -2.23
N MET A 46 10.67 -11.64 -1.94
CA MET A 46 11.17 -11.53 -0.56
C MET A 46 10.61 -10.29 0.17
N ASP A 47 10.72 -10.26 1.49
CA ASP A 47 10.13 -9.23 2.32
C ASP A 47 10.65 -7.83 2.03
N VAL A 48 11.97 -7.67 1.85
CA VAL A 48 12.60 -6.35 1.66
C VAL A 48 13.75 -6.39 0.67
N LEU A 49 13.99 -5.27 0.01
CA LEU A 49 15.20 -5.01 -0.75
C LEU A 49 16.29 -4.43 0.17
N LEU A 50 17.48 -5.00 0.13
CA LEU A 50 18.69 -4.46 0.74
C LEU A 50 19.38 -3.56 -0.29
N PRO A 51 19.22 -2.22 -0.25
CA PRO A 51 19.59 -1.35 -1.36
C PRO A 51 21.09 -1.28 -1.61
N MET A 52 21.92 -1.47 -0.59
CA MET A 52 23.39 -1.44 -0.71
C MET A 52 23.97 -2.66 -1.43
N SER A 53 23.27 -3.81 -1.37
CA SER A 53 23.72 -5.05 -1.99
C SER A 53 22.89 -5.45 -3.19
N CYS A 54 21.78 -4.78 -3.44
CA CYS A 54 20.75 -5.13 -4.44
C CYS A 54 20.29 -6.58 -4.30
N LYS A 55 20.01 -7.02 -3.08
CA LYS A 55 19.53 -8.38 -2.78
C LYS A 55 18.27 -8.33 -1.95
N GLY A 56 17.41 -9.32 -2.13
CA GLY A 56 16.26 -9.54 -1.26
C GLY A 56 16.65 -10.14 0.08
N SER A 57 15.77 -9.98 1.07
CA SER A 57 15.89 -10.59 2.40
C SER A 57 14.50 -10.87 2.98
N ASP A 58 14.35 -12.03 3.62
CA ASP A 58 13.11 -12.48 4.29
C ASP A 58 13.20 -12.25 5.80
N GLY A 59 13.43 -11.01 6.20
CA GLY A 59 13.53 -10.63 7.61
C GLY A 59 12.19 -10.65 8.37
N TRP A 60 11.09 -10.92 7.68
CA TRP A 60 9.72 -10.98 8.22
C TRP A 60 9.05 -12.33 7.93
N GLY A 61 9.83 -13.39 7.78
CA GLY A 61 9.32 -14.74 7.57
C GLY A 61 8.82 -15.02 6.15
N GLY A 62 9.16 -14.19 5.18
CA GLY A 62 8.78 -14.40 3.77
C GLY A 62 7.33 -14.05 3.48
N MET A 63 6.75 -13.10 4.22
CA MET A 63 5.37 -12.60 4.02
C MET A 63 5.26 -11.58 2.90
N SER A 64 6.34 -11.32 2.15
CA SER A 64 6.40 -10.27 1.12
C SER A 64 5.98 -8.89 1.64
N MET A 65 6.55 -8.51 2.77
CA MET A 65 6.14 -7.35 3.55
C MET A 65 6.13 -6.06 2.71
N THR A 66 7.10 -5.87 1.81
CA THR A 66 7.12 -4.71 0.91
C THR A 66 5.92 -4.69 -0.04
N VAL A 67 5.45 -5.83 -0.51
CA VAL A 67 4.24 -5.90 -1.35
C VAL A 67 3.03 -5.43 -0.54
N LEU A 68 2.85 -5.98 0.68
CA LEU A 68 1.73 -5.62 1.55
C LEU A 68 1.69 -4.12 1.87
N ASP A 69 2.85 -3.54 2.20
CA ASP A 69 3.00 -2.11 2.47
C ASP A 69 2.75 -1.22 1.23
N THR A 70 2.84 -1.77 0.03
CA THR A 70 2.81 -0.98 -1.21
C THR A 70 1.45 -1.01 -1.91
N LEU A 71 0.55 -1.94 -1.56
CA LEU A 71 -0.72 -2.13 -2.25
C LEU A 71 -1.54 -0.83 -2.36
N ASP A 72 -1.78 -0.15 -1.26
CA ASP A 72 -2.55 1.11 -1.28
C ASP A 72 -1.79 2.25 -1.98
N THR A 73 -0.46 2.26 -1.89
CA THR A 73 0.37 3.23 -2.59
C THR A 73 0.25 3.07 -4.11
N LEU A 74 0.23 1.83 -4.64
CA LEU A 74 0.00 1.56 -6.07
C LEU A 74 -1.34 2.14 -6.53
N ALA A 75 -2.39 1.94 -5.73
CA ALA A 75 -3.72 2.50 -6.01
C ALA A 75 -3.71 4.04 -6.03
N ILE A 76 -3.12 4.67 -5.02
CA ILE A 76 -3.05 6.13 -4.86
C ILE A 76 -2.20 6.76 -5.97
N MET A 77 -1.10 6.11 -6.36
CA MET A 77 -0.24 6.56 -7.47
C MET A 77 -0.88 6.35 -8.84
N GLY A 78 -2.03 5.66 -8.90
CA GLY A 78 -2.80 5.46 -10.13
C GLY A 78 -2.30 4.32 -11.01
N ASN A 79 -1.55 3.38 -10.44
CA ASN A 79 -1.10 2.16 -11.13
C ASN A 79 -2.07 1.01 -10.88
N ALA A 80 -3.28 1.11 -11.46
CA ALA A 80 -4.35 0.14 -11.24
C ALA A 80 -3.97 -1.28 -11.71
N SER A 81 -3.28 -1.40 -12.83
CA SER A 81 -2.87 -2.71 -13.37
C SER A 81 -1.90 -3.44 -12.44
N GLU A 82 -0.97 -2.72 -11.86
CA GLU A 82 -0.01 -3.29 -10.91
C GLU A 82 -0.66 -3.59 -9.56
N PHE A 83 -1.57 -2.71 -9.10
CA PHE A 83 -2.40 -2.97 -7.92
C PHE A 83 -3.17 -4.28 -8.06
N GLU A 84 -3.92 -4.45 -9.16
CA GLU A 84 -4.68 -5.67 -9.43
C GLU A 84 -3.76 -6.91 -9.50
N ARG A 85 -2.63 -6.79 -10.19
CA ARG A 85 -1.65 -7.87 -10.29
C ARG A 85 -1.13 -8.29 -8.91
N MET A 86 -0.78 -7.34 -8.05
CA MET A 86 -0.25 -7.63 -6.72
C MET A 86 -1.31 -8.13 -5.75
N VAL A 87 -2.54 -7.61 -5.80
CA VAL A 87 -3.66 -8.16 -5.02
C VAL A 87 -3.88 -9.63 -5.37
N ASN A 88 -3.95 -9.97 -6.65
CA ASN A 88 -4.13 -11.35 -7.10
C ASN A 88 -2.95 -12.25 -6.71
N TRP A 89 -1.73 -11.71 -6.75
CA TRP A 89 -0.55 -12.43 -6.32
C TRP A 89 -0.60 -12.72 -4.80
N CYS A 90 -0.94 -11.73 -3.98
CA CYS A 90 -1.10 -11.90 -2.53
C CYS A 90 -2.12 -12.98 -2.20
N ILE A 91 -3.28 -12.98 -2.86
CA ILE A 91 -4.32 -13.98 -2.68
C ILE A 91 -3.83 -15.41 -2.98
N ALA A 92 -2.92 -15.54 -3.93
CA ALA A 92 -2.44 -16.85 -4.39
C ALA A 92 -1.26 -17.39 -3.60
N HIS A 93 -0.43 -16.52 -2.99
CA HIS A 93 0.89 -16.92 -2.50
C HIS A 93 1.16 -16.56 -1.04
N ILE A 94 0.49 -15.57 -0.45
CA ILE A 94 0.75 -15.21 0.94
C ILE A 94 0.08 -16.21 1.86
N ASP A 95 0.90 -16.74 2.77
CA ASP A 95 0.47 -17.56 3.89
C ASP A 95 1.02 -16.95 5.18
N PHE A 96 0.17 -16.87 6.20
CA PHE A 96 0.53 -16.33 7.52
C PHE A 96 0.64 -17.44 8.57
N ASP A 97 0.39 -18.72 8.20
CA ASP A 97 0.63 -19.88 9.06
C ASP A 97 2.10 -20.30 8.97
N ILE A 98 2.97 -19.46 9.51
CA ILE A 98 4.41 -19.60 9.49
C ILE A 98 4.95 -19.72 10.93
N ASP A 99 5.98 -20.54 11.12
CA ASP A 99 6.66 -20.71 12.42
C ASP A 99 7.77 -19.66 12.59
N GLU A 100 7.33 -18.40 12.76
CA GLU A 100 8.23 -17.26 12.92
C GLU A 100 7.82 -16.37 14.11
N THR A 101 8.81 -15.85 14.81
CA THR A 101 8.58 -14.87 15.87
C THR A 101 8.45 -13.47 15.26
N VAL A 102 7.24 -12.92 15.27
CA VAL A 102 6.95 -11.61 14.70
C VAL A 102 6.63 -10.56 15.76
N SER A 103 6.86 -9.29 15.41
CA SER A 103 6.35 -8.17 16.20
C SER A 103 4.86 -8.02 15.95
N VAL A 104 4.03 -8.21 16.99
CA VAL A 104 2.57 -8.03 16.90
C VAL A 104 2.22 -6.63 16.41
N PHE A 105 2.91 -5.60 16.91
CA PHE A 105 2.69 -4.22 16.52
C PHE A 105 2.94 -4.01 15.01
N GLU A 106 4.10 -4.44 14.51
CA GLU A 106 4.46 -4.29 13.10
C GLU A 106 3.54 -5.11 12.18
N THR A 107 3.26 -6.35 12.55
CA THR A 107 2.35 -7.21 11.76
C THR A 107 0.96 -6.60 11.68
N ASN A 108 0.47 -6.02 12.78
CA ASN A 108 -0.84 -5.37 12.80
C ASN A 108 -0.90 -4.14 11.89
N ILE A 109 0.08 -3.25 11.96
CA ILE A 109 0.03 -2.00 11.18
C ILE A 109 0.40 -2.23 9.70
N ARG A 110 1.30 -3.14 9.39
CA ARG A 110 1.82 -3.39 8.02
C ARG A 110 1.02 -4.46 7.30
N ALA A 111 1.04 -5.71 7.79
CA ALA A 111 0.37 -6.80 7.11
C ALA A 111 -1.15 -6.66 7.16
N LEU A 112 -1.74 -6.57 8.36
CA LEU A 112 -3.19 -6.46 8.50
C LEU A 112 -3.70 -5.11 7.98
N GLY A 113 -3.05 -4.00 8.34
CA GLY A 113 -3.41 -2.66 7.88
C GLY A 113 -3.33 -2.53 6.37
N GLY A 114 -2.26 -3.03 5.74
CA GLY A 114 -2.08 -3.06 4.27
C GLY A 114 -3.16 -3.87 3.57
N LEU A 115 -3.50 -5.05 4.08
CA LEU A 115 -4.56 -5.91 3.52
C LEU A 115 -5.94 -5.27 3.65
N ILE A 116 -6.27 -4.66 4.79
CA ILE A 116 -7.55 -3.96 4.98
C ILE A 116 -7.64 -2.77 4.03
N SER A 117 -6.57 -1.98 3.92
CA SER A 117 -6.50 -0.83 3.00
C SER A 117 -6.70 -1.29 1.55
N ALA A 118 -5.97 -2.32 1.11
CA ALA A 118 -6.09 -2.88 -0.22
C ALA A 118 -7.50 -3.43 -0.50
N HIS A 119 -8.11 -4.11 0.47
CA HIS A 119 -9.47 -4.61 0.36
C HIS A 119 -10.48 -3.48 0.14
N LEU A 120 -10.44 -2.43 0.97
CA LEU A 120 -11.34 -1.29 0.85
C LEU A 120 -11.20 -0.57 -0.50
N LEU A 121 -9.97 -0.46 -1.02
CA LEU A 121 -9.70 0.13 -2.33
C LEU A 121 -10.19 -0.76 -3.47
N ALA A 122 -9.98 -2.08 -3.37
CA ALA A 122 -10.36 -3.05 -4.40
C ALA A 122 -11.88 -3.16 -4.58
N ILE A 123 -12.66 -3.04 -3.50
CA ILE A 123 -14.13 -3.14 -3.54
C ILE A 123 -14.84 -1.84 -3.93
N ASP A 124 -14.14 -0.70 -3.98
CA ASP A 124 -14.76 0.58 -4.37
C ASP A 124 -14.89 0.68 -5.90
N PRO A 125 -16.12 0.54 -6.46
CA PRO A 125 -16.32 0.53 -7.90
C PRO A 125 -16.03 1.89 -8.55
N ARG A 126 -15.94 2.97 -7.77
CA ARG A 126 -15.65 4.31 -8.27
C ARG A 126 -14.19 4.46 -8.67
N LEU A 127 -13.31 3.63 -8.11
CA LEU A 127 -11.87 3.68 -8.35
C LEU A 127 -11.46 2.86 -9.58
N GLY A 128 -12.23 1.84 -9.97
CA GLY A 128 -11.97 1.02 -11.15
C GLY A 128 -10.59 0.33 -11.11
N LEU A 129 -10.14 -0.06 -9.91
CA LEU A 129 -8.81 -0.65 -9.70
C LEU A 129 -8.73 -2.13 -10.05
N MET A 130 -9.89 -2.81 -10.12
CA MET A 130 -9.98 -4.22 -10.47
C MET A 130 -10.78 -4.38 -11.76
N SER A 131 -10.25 -5.15 -12.72
CA SER A 131 -10.85 -5.32 -14.06
C SER A 131 -11.91 -6.42 -14.14
N GLY A 132 -12.05 -7.23 -13.10
CA GLY A 132 -13.06 -8.28 -13.00
C GLY A 132 -14.36 -7.80 -12.37
N PRO A 133 -15.41 -8.63 -12.33
CA PRO A 133 -16.57 -8.34 -11.51
C PRO A 133 -16.17 -8.47 -10.03
N CYS A 134 -15.50 -7.46 -9.47
CA CYS A 134 -15.40 -7.25 -8.02
C CYS A 134 -16.80 -7.25 -7.37
N ALA A 135 -17.82 -7.10 -8.20
CA ALA A 135 -19.21 -7.30 -7.86
C ALA A 135 -19.61 -8.78 -7.73
N SER A 136 -18.85 -9.73 -8.26
CA SER A 136 -19.12 -11.16 -8.04
C SER A 136 -18.32 -11.62 -6.84
N GLY A 137 -18.87 -11.55 -5.65
CA GLY A 137 -18.35 -11.92 -4.33
C GLY A 137 -17.21 -12.95 -4.15
N SER A 138 -16.61 -13.45 -5.22
CA SER A 138 -15.56 -14.47 -5.16
C SER A 138 -14.18 -13.90 -4.82
N GLU A 139 -13.78 -12.74 -5.36
CA GLU A 139 -12.46 -12.14 -5.09
C GLU A 139 -12.48 -11.35 -3.78
N VAL A 140 -13.57 -10.65 -3.49
CA VAL A 140 -13.82 -10.07 -2.17
C VAL A 140 -13.77 -11.14 -1.10
N ALA A 141 -14.48 -12.28 -1.30
CA ALA A 141 -14.43 -13.41 -0.38
C ALA A 141 -13.04 -14.08 -0.29
N ARG A 142 -12.15 -13.89 -1.26
CA ARG A 142 -10.76 -14.36 -1.19
C ARG A 142 -9.90 -13.41 -0.36
N LEU A 143 -10.05 -12.09 -0.53
CA LEU A 143 -9.41 -11.10 0.35
C LEU A 143 -9.93 -11.21 1.78
N GLU A 144 -11.22 -11.43 1.98
CA GLU A 144 -11.81 -11.70 3.29
C GLU A 144 -11.22 -12.97 3.94
N ARG A 145 -10.91 -14.00 3.16
CA ARG A 145 -10.23 -15.21 3.66
C ARG A 145 -8.78 -14.96 4.03
N LEU A 146 -8.09 -14.03 3.39
CA LEU A 146 -6.75 -13.61 3.82
C LEU A 146 -6.79 -12.76 5.10
N VAL A 147 -7.74 -11.86 5.20
CA VAL A 147 -7.86 -10.93 6.34
C VAL A 147 -8.52 -11.60 7.55
N GLY A 148 -9.53 -12.44 7.34
CA GLY A 148 -10.35 -13.04 8.40
C GLY A 148 -9.57 -13.88 9.42
N PRO A 149 -8.72 -14.83 9.02
CA PRO A 149 -7.91 -15.62 9.95
C PRO A 149 -6.93 -14.75 10.74
N GLN A 150 -6.40 -13.69 10.15
CA GLN A 150 -5.47 -12.79 10.82
C GLN A 150 -6.15 -11.99 11.95
N LEU A 151 -7.38 -11.54 11.72
CA LEU A 151 -8.18 -10.89 12.76
C LEU A 151 -8.42 -11.81 13.96
N THR A 152 -8.69 -13.10 13.71
CA THR A 152 -8.89 -14.08 14.77
C THR A 152 -7.59 -14.42 15.51
N THR A 153 -6.47 -14.54 14.80
CA THR A 153 -5.16 -14.81 15.40
C THR A 153 -4.69 -13.64 16.28
N LEU A 154 -4.80 -12.41 15.78
CA LEU A 154 -4.45 -11.22 16.56
C LEU A 154 -5.37 -11.02 17.78
N ALA A 155 -6.66 -11.35 17.67
CA ALA A 155 -7.60 -11.31 18.79
C ALA A 155 -7.30 -12.38 19.87
N SER A 156 -6.63 -13.47 19.52
CA SER A 156 -6.25 -14.52 20.47
C SER A 156 -4.98 -14.19 21.27
N TRP A 157 -4.24 -13.15 20.87
CA TRP A 157 -3.00 -12.70 21.53
C TRP A 157 -3.20 -11.51 22.49
N SER A 158 -4.44 -11.02 22.58
CA SER A 158 -4.86 -10.00 23.54
C SER A 158 -5.37 -10.63 24.85
#